data_575027f1c551381feebf9545d66eeb7d
#
_entry.id   575027f1c551381feebf9545d66eeb7d
#
_cell.length_a   1.000
_cell.length_b   1.000
_cell.length_c   1.000
_cell.angle_alpha   90.00
_cell.angle_beta   90.00
_cell.angle_gamma   90.00
#
_symmetry.space_group_name_H-M   'P 1'
#
loop_
_entity.id
_entity.type
_entity.pdbx_description
1 polymer ?
#
loop_
_entity_poly.entity_id
_entity_poly.type
_entity_poly.pdbx_seq_one_letter_code
_entity_poly.pdbx_strand_id
1 'polypeptide(L)'
;MWIFFKLAVTIIAIISRYIRQFEPDQPEPAGHCDNVPYFEIETRNKEDKITGYQLGFSLQTDVPFQIDAESSASAFFTWLGISQEFQTGDEHFDRKVYLGCDHPLLLQALQQQEPARQAILALLQLPGAKKIWSDGVSLWFSRVYEHTSASTEQQLLLQLVQALSPVAEATRKQPTPFFWRYLTIEAVVWGIFGYAGVAFAEYYFVGTDYHLDSTTVLQTGLVASMLVFAVLMLLIMLLLRGSSRSHQIVTESVVLLLLALPLSGVQLVSDLNRNQDQATAEMVLVPIKDKRIATRRRGPDGYILYLSTPPRLFDTQIPRKIEVSSAIYHKAAVDKQLLLVVKPGWLGLPWYQRMDVYPQHAQLRQR
;
A
#
# COMPACT_ATOMS: atom_id res chain seq x y z
N MET A 1 -10.27 -16.15 -13.01
CA MET A 1 -9.03 -16.95 -12.84
C MET A 1 -7.78 -16.09 -12.65
N TRP A 2 -7.53 -15.07 -13.44
CA TRP A 2 -6.36 -14.16 -13.34
C TRP A 2 -6.32 -13.29 -12.06
N ILE A 3 -7.48 -12.84 -11.56
CA ILE A 3 -7.61 -12.08 -10.31
C ILE A 3 -7.17 -12.93 -9.11
N PHE A 4 -7.60 -14.18 -9.04
CA PHE A 4 -7.19 -15.11 -7.98
C PHE A 4 -5.69 -15.42 -8.00
N PHE A 5 -5.09 -15.50 -9.19
CA PHE A 5 -3.64 -15.69 -9.34
C PHE A 5 -2.86 -14.49 -8.78
N LYS A 6 -3.28 -13.25 -9.09
CA LYS A 6 -2.63 -12.03 -8.60
C LYS A 6 -2.83 -11.85 -7.10
N LEU A 7 -4.02 -12.13 -6.59
CA LEU A 7 -4.28 -12.13 -5.15
C LEU A 7 -3.38 -13.14 -4.43
N ALA A 8 -3.25 -14.34 -4.98
CA ALA A 8 -2.36 -15.37 -4.44
C ALA A 8 -0.88 -14.93 -4.46
N VAL A 9 -0.40 -14.31 -5.55
CA VAL A 9 0.97 -13.79 -5.64
C VAL A 9 1.19 -12.67 -4.61
N THR A 10 0.22 -11.78 -4.42
CA THR A 10 0.30 -10.71 -3.41
C THR A 10 0.33 -11.28 -1.99
N ILE A 11 -0.54 -12.25 -1.70
CA ILE A 11 -0.57 -12.95 -0.41
C ILE A 11 0.75 -13.69 -0.17
N ILE A 12 1.29 -14.38 -1.17
CA ILE A 12 2.59 -15.07 -1.10
C ILE A 12 3.72 -14.05 -0.86
N ALA A 13 3.69 -12.89 -1.49
CA ALA A 13 4.68 -11.84 -1.28
C ALA A 13 4.63 -11.28 0.15
N ILE A 14 3.42 -11.06 0.69
CA ILE A 14 3.21 -10.64 2.09
C ILE A 14 3.72 -11.73 3.05
N ILE A 15 3.29 -12.97 2.84
CA ILE A 15 3.70 -14.11 3.66
C ILE A 15 5.21 -14.32 3.58
N SER A 16 5.83 -14.23 2.39
CA SER A 16 7.28 -14.38 2.24
C SER A 16 8.06 -13.23 2.87
N ARG A 17 7.50 -12.01 2.90
CA ARG A 17 8.08 -10.88 3.65
C ARG A 17 8.05 -11.15 5.15
N TYR A 18 6.95 -11.70 5.66
CA TYR A 18 6.83 -12.11 7.06
C TYR A 18 7.74 -13.31 7.39
N ILE A 19 7.77 -14.34 6.53
CA ILE A 19 8.65 -15.53 6.75
C ILE A 19 10.12 -15.13 6.73
N ARG A 20 10.56 -14.23 5.83
CA ARG A 20 11.94 -13.72 5.82
C ARG A 20 12.31 -12.88 7.05
N GLN A 21 11.34 -12.35 7.78
CA GLN A 21 11.59 -11.73 9.08
C GLN A 21 11.85 -12.79 10.18
N PHE A 22 11.40 -14.04 9.98
CA PHE A 22 11.55 -15.12 10.97
C PHE A 22 12.74 -16.06 10.70
N GLU A 23 13.33 -16.01 9.51
CA GLU A 23 14.58 -16.72 9.17
C GLU A 23 15.55 -15.79 8.46
N PRO A 24 16.06 -14.74 9.11
CA PRO A 24 17.16 -14.00 8.52
C PRO A 24 18.41 -14.90 8.52
N ASP A 25 19.04 -15.04 7.36
CA ASP A 25 20.40 -15.57 7.28
C ASP A 25 21.28 -14.73 8.22
N GLN A 26 21.71 -15.32 9.34
CA GLN A 26 22.62 -14.62 10.22
C GLN A 26 23.93 -14.43 9.48
N PRO A 27 24.46 -13.20 9.40
CA PRO A 27 25.75 -12.95 8.79
C PRO A 27 26.84 -13.73 9.55
N GLU A 28 27.95 -13.98 8.89
CA GLU A 28 29.12 -14.55 9.57
C GLU A 28 29.59 -13.60 10.68
N PRO A 29 30.04 -14.12 11.84
CA PRO A 29 30.57 -13.29 12.91
C PRO A 29 31.77 -12.47 12.43
N ALA A 30 31.72 -11.16 12.65
CA ALA A 30 32.83 -10.24 12.33
C ALA A 30 33.96 -10.30 13.39
N GLY A 31 33.61 -10.71 14.62
CA GLY A 31 34.54 -10.82 15.71
C GLY A 31 33.88 -11.25 17.02
N HIS A 32 34.57 -11.07 18.13
CA HIS A 32 34.10 -11.37 19.48
C HIS A 32 34.30 -10.17 20.42
N CYS A 33 33.27 -9.88 21.22
CA CYS A 33 33.32 -8.96 22.33
C CYS A 33 33.01 -9.75 23.61
N ASP A 34 33.90 -9.81 24.58
CA ASP A 34 33.78 -10.61 25.81
C ASP A 34 33.40 -12.09 25.54
N ASN A 35 34.02 -12.71 24.54
CA ASN A 35 33.73 -14.06 24.04
C ASN A 35 32.33 -14.25 23.40
N VAL A 36 31.56 -13.20 23.21
CA VAL A 36 30.27 -13.23 22.49
C VAL A 36 30.48 -12.81 21.05
N PRO A 37 30.07 -13.59 20.06
CA PRO A 37 30.20 -13.24 18.66
C PRO A 37 29.32 -12.03 18.32
N TYR A 38 29.87 -11.08 17.55
CA TYR A 38 29.10 -9.97 17.00
C TYR A 38 29.14 -9.97 15.48
N PHE A 39 28.17 -9.31 14.89
CA PHE A 39 27.97 -9.19 13.46
C PHE A 39 28.15 -7.75 13.02
N GLU A 40 28.74 -7.52 11.85
CA GLU A 40 28.79 -6.21 11.21
C GLU A 40 28.30 -6.28 9.78
N ILE A 41 27.44 -5.33 9.40
CA ILE A 41 26.92 -5.19 8.04
C ILE A 41 27.17 -3.76 7.57
N GLU A 42 27.94 -3.61 6.50
CA GLU A 42 28.15 -2.31 5.86
C GLU A 42 26.91 -1.89 5.06
N THR A 43 26.46 -0.66 5.25
CA THR A 43 25.42 -0.06 4.41
C THR A 43 26.08 0.71 3.28
N ARG A 44 25.82 0.32 2.02
CA ARG A 44 26.38 0.95 0.82
C ARG A 44 25.29 1.67 0.03
N ASN A 45 25.65 2.77 -0.64
CA ASN A 45 24.76 3.47 -1.56
C ASN A 45 24.78 2.84 -2.96
N LYS A 46 24.03 3.41 -3.91
CA LYS A 46 23.99 2.95 -5.32
C LYS A 46 25.34 3.07 -6.05
N GLU A 47 26.26 3.86 -5.54
CA GLU A 47 27.60 4.07 -6.07
C GLU A 47 28.64 3.18 -5.35
N ASP A 48 28.20 2.17 -4.60
CA ASP A 48 29.02 1.25 -3.80
C ASP A 48 29.88 1.93 -2.70
N LYS A 49 29.53 3.16 -2.32
CA LYS A 49 30.19 3.86 -1.22
C LYS A 49 29.55 3.48 0.12
N ILE A 50 30.37 3.18 1.11
CA ILE A 50 29.91 2.92 2.46
C ILE A 50 29.28 4.18 3.04
N THR A 51 28.04 4.08 3.49
CA THR A 51 27.27 5.19 4.08
C THR A 51 26.99 4.99 5.56
N GLY A 52 27.34 3.85 6.09
CA GLY A 52 27.16 3.50 7.49
C GLY A 52 27.40 2.02 7.73
N TYR A 53 27.20 1.59 8.96
CA TYR A 53 27.25 0.18 9.33
C TYR A 53 26.15 -0.17 10.35
N GLN A 54 25.93 -1.46 10.51
CA GLN A 54 25.06 -2.04 11.52
C GLN A 54 25.88 -3.03 12.34
N LEU A 55 25.89 -2.82 13.65
CA LEU A 55 26.52 -3.73 14.62
C LEU A 55 25.41 -4.56 15.26
N GLY A 56 25.58 -5.87 15.35
CA GLY A 56 24.56 -6.77 15.88
C GLY A 56 25.12 -7.83 16.83
N PHE A 57 24.29 -8.23 17.79
CA PHE A 57 24.50 -9.40 18.65
C PHE A 57 23.25 -10.28 18.61
N SER A 58 23.41 -11.59 18.80
CA SER A 58 22.29 -12.51 18.92
C SER A 58 21.43 -12.19 20.15
N LEU A 59 20.12 -11.98 19.92
CA LEU A 59 19.12 -11.76 20.97
C LEU A 59 17.77 -12.34 20.50
N GLN A 60 17.54 -13.61 20.80
CA GLN A 60 16.38 -14.34 20.32
C GLN A 60 15.12 -13.98 21.11
N THR A 61 14.43 -12.94 20.69
CA THR A 61 13.19 -12.47 21.34
C THR A 61 11.92 -12.93 20.63
N ASP A 62 12.00 -13.34 19.35
CA ASP A 62 10.87 -13.56 18.43
C ASP A 62 9.94 -12.33 18.30
N VAL A 63 10.34 -11.19 18.87
CA VAL A 63 9.57 -9.93 18.85
C VAL A 63 10.42 -8.84 18.19
N PRO A 64 10.03 -8.38 17.01
CA PRO A 64 10.68 -7.21 16.42
C PRO A 64 10.32 -5.95 17.20
N PHE A 65 11.30 -5.14 17.52
CA PHE A 65 11.11 -3.83 18.14
C PHE A 65 12.14 -2.81 17.62
N GLN A 66 11.84 -1.54 17.82
CA GLN A 66 12.70 -0.45 17.39
C GLN A 66 12.78 0.61 18.49
N ILE A 67 13.97 1.15 18.69
CA ILE A 67 14.28 2.19 19.66
C ILE A 67 14.98 3.31 18.88
N ASP A 68 14.37 4.49 18.85
CA ASP A 68 14.86 5.66 18.13
C ASP A 68 15.05 6.84 19.09
N ALA A 69 15.81 7.84 18.66
CA ALA A 69 15.72 9.14 19.31
C ALA A 69 14.33 9.75 19.08
N GLU A 70 13.76 10.38 20.09
CA GLU A 70 12.47 11.07 19.98
C GLU A 70 12.50 12.08 18.83
N SER A 71 11.47 12.07 17.99
CA SER A 71 11.34 12.93 16.81
C SER A 71 10.05 13.74 16.86
N SER A 72 10.02 14.86 16.12
CA SER A 72 8.80 15.66 15.97
C SER A 72 7.65 14.88 15.33
N ALA A 73 7.94 13.87 14.52
CA ALA A 73 6.92 13.01 13.90
C ALA A 73 6.29 12.07 14.93
N SER A 74 7.10 11.40 15.78
CA SER A 74 6.57 10.54 16.85
C SER A 74 5.71 11.35 17.83
N ALA A 75 6.19 12.53 18.27
CA ALA A 75 5.45 13.44 19.13
C ALA A 75 4.09 13.88 18.52
N PHE A 76 4.06 14.15 17.21
CA PHE A 76 2.81 14.49 16.51
C PHE A 76 1.78 13.34 16.52
N PHE A 77 2.21 12.10 16.26
CA PHE A 77 1.30 10.94 16.29
C PHE A 77 0.84 10.60 17.70
N THR A 78 1.67 10.83 18.72
CA THR A 78 1.31 10.69 20.13
C THR A 78 0.27 11.75 20.50
N TRP A 79 0.46 13.02 20.09
CA TRP A 79 -0.51 14.09 20.29
C TRP A 79 -1.87 13.80 19.64
N LEU A 80 -1.89 13.18 18.44
CA LEU A 80 -3.13 12.73 17.80
C LEU A 80 -3.80 11.53 18.49
N GLY A 81 -3.17 10.93 19.51
CA GLY A 81 -3.67 9.74 20.21
C GLY A 81 -3.64 8.47 19.35
N ILE A 82 -2.93 8.48 18.23
CA ILE A 82 -2.76 7.34 17.32
C ILE A 82 -1.69 6.39 17.85
N SER A 83 -0.58 6.95 18.36
CA SER A 83 0.50 6.20 19.00
C SER A 83 0.43 6.34 20.50
N GLN A 84 0.57 5.24 21.23
CA GLN A 84 0.71 5.28 22.66
C GLN A 84 2.20 5.20 23.00
N GLU A 85 2.74 6.26 23.53
CA GLU A 85 4.10 6.29 24.02
C GLU A 85 4.18 5.49 25.33
N PHE A 86 5.12 4.55 25.35
CA PHE A 86 5.40 3.81 26.56
C PHE A 86 6.34 4.62 27.44
N GLN A 87 5.94 4.82 28.69
CA GLN A 87 6.75 5.52 29.68
C GLN A 87 7.42 4.54 30.63
N THR A 88 8.74 4.66 30.75
CA THR A 88 9.52 3.85 31.69
C THR A 88 9.41 4.37 33.13
N GLY A 89 8.96 5.62 33.29
CA GLY A 89 8.95 6.34 34.56
C GLY A 89 10.24 7.12 34.84
N ASP A 90 11.20 7.06 33.90
CA ASP A 90 12.41 7.87 33.92
C ASP A 90 12.23 9.03 32.92
N GLU A 91 11.90 10.23 33.45
CA GLU A 91 11.61 11.39 32.61
C GLU A 91 12.75 11.78 31.66
N HIS A 92 14.02 11.50 32.03
CA HIS A 92 15.15 11.83 31.19
C HIS A 92 15.23 10.88 29.99
N PHE A 93 14.96 9.60 30.20
CA PHE A 93 14.89 8.58 29.16
C PHE A 93 13.67 8.82 28.26
N ASP A 94 12.50 8.95 28.85
CA ASP A 94 11.21 9.06 28.16
C ASP A 94 11.13 10.31 27.23
N ARG A 95 11.86 11.39 27.56
CA ARG A 95 11.93 12.59 26.70
C ARG A 95 12.87 12.46 25.51
N LYS A 96 13.77 11.50 25.50
CA LYS A 96 14.82 11.36 24.47
C LYS A 96 14.69 10.16 23.58
N VAL A 97 13.95 9.15 24.06
CA VAL A 97 13.88 7.82 23.43
C VAL A 97 12.47 7.45 23.11
N TYR A 98 12.22 7.17 21.84
CA TYR A 98 10.97 6.58 21.38
C TYR A 98 11.07 5.07 21.33
N LEU A 99 10.15 4.35 21.99
CA LEU A 99 10.09 2.89 22.05
C LEU A 99 8.99 2.35 21.14
N GLY A 100 9.37 1.86 19.97
CA GLY A 100 8.48 1.15 19.05
C GLY A 100 8.36 -0.33 19.39
N CYS A 101 7.76 -0.65 20.54
CA CYS A 101 7.56 -2.02 21.02
C CYS A 101 6.19 -2.18 21.67
N ASP A 102 5.47 -3.25 21.28
CA ASP A 102 4.14 -3.56 21.81
C ASP A 102 4.15 -4.78 22.76
N HIS A 103 5.33 -5.34 23.08
CA HIS A 103 5.40 -6.52 23.94
C HIS A 103 5.55 -6.13 25.42
N PRO A 104 4.57 -6.50 26.28
CA PRO A 104 4.53 -6.01 27.66
C PRO A 104 5.74 -6.43 28.50
N LEU A 105 6.29 -7.63 28.28
CA LEU A 105 7.46 -8.11 29.05
C LEU A 105 8.73 -7.30 28.72
N LEU A 106 8.92 -6.93 27.45
CA LEU A 106 10.07 -6.12 27.04
C LEU A 106 9.97 -4.70 27.61
N LEU A 107 8.76 -4.14 27.61
CA LEU A 107 8.48 -2.84 28.21
C LEU A 107 8.72 -2.86 29.72
N GLN A 108 8.28 -3.91 30.41
CA GLN A 108 8.51 -4.10 31.85
C GLN A 108 10.02 -4.24 32.18
N ALA A 109 10.77 -4.94 31.32
CA ALA A 109 12.22 -5.07 31.50
C ALA A 109 12.91 -3.70 31.42
N LEU A 110 12.54 -2.88 30.43
CA LEU A 110 13.09 -1.52 30.30
C LEU A 110 12.70 -0.62 31.46
N GLN A 111 11.53 -0.80 32.06
CA GLN A 111 11.17 -0.10 33.30
C GLN A 111 12.06 -0.47 34.48
N GLN A 112 12.33 -1.77 34.63
CA GLN A 112 13.02 -2.29 35.81
C GLN A 112 14.54 -2.21 35.73
N GLN A 113 15.11 -2.16 34.49
CA GLN A 113 16.56 -2.24 34.28
C GLN A 113 17.16 -0.91 33.88
N GLU A 114 17.64 -0.15 34.87
CA GLU A 114 18.36 1.09 34.64
C GLU A 114 19.61 0.92 33.75
N PRO A 115 20.44 -0.13 33.87
CA PRO A 115 21.60 -0.30 33.01
C PRO A 115 21.22 -0.41 31.52
N ALA A 116 20.08 -1.03 31.19
CA ALA A 116 19.58 -1.08 29.83
C ALA A 116 19.22 0.30 29.29
N ARG A 117 18.53 1.12 30.09
CA ARG A 117 18.18 2.51 29.70
C ARG A 117 19.41 3.37 29.48
N GLN A 118 20.42 3.25 30.38
CA GLN A 118 21.68 3.98 30.22
C GLN A 118 22.44 3.56 28.97
N ALA A 119 22.52 2.27 28.65
CA ALA A 119 23.16 1.78 27.44
C ALA A 119 22.44 2.29 26.17
N ILE A 120 21.11 2.30 26.15
CA ILE A 120 20.31 2.86 25.05
C ILE A 120 20.61 4.35 24.86
N LEU A 121 20.57 5.14 25.93
CA LEU A 121 20.88 6.57 25.87
C LEU A 121 22.29 6.83 25.35
N ALA A 122 23.28 6.08 25.85
CA ALA A 122 24.67 6.22 25.43
C ALA A 122 24.83 5.88 23.94
N LEU A 123 24.22 4.80 23.45
CA LEU A 123 24.27 4.43 22.04
C LEU A 123 23.60 5.48 21.14
N LEU A 124 22.41 5.98 21.51
CA LEU A 124 21.69 6.97 20.70
C LEU A 124 22.33 8.37 20.74
N GLN A 125 23.18 8.67 21.72
CA GLN A 125 23.94 9.92 21.80
C GLN A 125 25.24 9.89 20.97
N LEU A 126 25.65 8.75 20.46
CA LEU A 126 26.82 8.66 19.60
C LEU A 126 26.64 9.45 18.29
N PRO A 127 27.66 10.14 17.81
CA PRO A 127 27.59 10.87 16.55
C PRO A 127 27.18 9.95 15.40
N GLY A 128 26.14 10.31 14.64
CA GLY A 128 25.63 9.52 13.53
C GLY A 128 24.79 8.30 13.91
N ALA A 129 24.47 8.10 15.20
CA ALA A 129 23.53 7.07 15.63
C ALA A 129 22.16 7.27 14.96
N LYS A 130 21.56 6.19 14.45
CA LYS A 130 20.25 6.20 13.82
C LYS A 130 19.23 5.56 14.72
N LYS A 131 19.41 4.28 15.01
CA LYS A 131 18.44 3.47 15.75
C LYS A 131 19.07 2.22 16.34
N ILE A 132 18.38 1.68 17.34
CA ILE A 132 18.57 0.32 17.85
C ILE A 132 17.32 -0.46 17.47
N TRP A 133 17.46 -1.67 16.92
CA TRP A 133 16.32 -2.45 16.48
C TRP A 133 16.56 -3.95 16.59
N SER A 134 15.51 -4.71 16.76
CA SER A 134 15.57 -6.17 16.73
C SER A 134 14.73 -6.71 15.59
N ASP A 135 15.25 -7.69 14.87
CA ASP A 135 14.53 -8.50 13.89
C ASP A 135 13.83 -9.71 14.52
N GLY A 136 13.95 -9.90 15.83
CA GLY A 136 13.47 -11.05 16.60
C GLY A 136 14.57 -12.10 16.86
N VAL A 137 15.67 -12.09 16.13
CA VAL A 137 16.80 -13.03 16.26
C VAL A 137 18.06 -12.33 16.78
N SER A 138 18.25 -11.09 16.36
CA SER A 138 19.42 -10.28 16.73
C SER A 138 18.99 -8.88 17.14
N LEU A 139 19.78 -8.27 18.00
CA LEU A 139 19.70 -6.85 18.33
C LEU A 139 20.76 -6.09 17.56
N TRP A 140 20.34 -5.07 16.82
CA TRP A 140 21.16 -4.27 15.92
C TRP A 140 21.23 -2.83 16.38
N PHE A 141 22.42 -2.22 16.24
CA PHE A 141 22.63 -0.77 16.32
C PHE A 141 23.07 -0.25 14.96
N SER A 142 22.42 0.79 14.45
CA SER A 142 22.71 1.39 13.14
C SER A 142 23.29 2.78 13.28
N ARG A 143 24.39 3.04 12.55
CA ARG A 143 25.12 4.31 12.54
C ARG A 143 25.52 4.75 11.13
N VAL A 144 25.69 6.06 10.92
CA VAL A 144 26.09 6.70 9.65
C VAL A 144 27.57 7.15 9.73
N TYR A 145 28.28 7.11 8.61
CA TYR A 145 29.59 7.72 8.37
C TYR A 145 30.84 7.08 8.99
N GLU A 146 30.76 5.89 9.56
CA GLU A 146 31.97 5.21 10.02
C GLU A 146 32.12 3.81 9.41
N HIS A 147 33.39 3.33 9.32
CA HIS A 147 33.70 2.09 8.62
C HIS A 147 33.67 0.85 9.53
N THR A 148 33.87 1.04 10.83
CA THR A 148 33.92 -0.07 11.81
C THR A 148 33.35 0.37 13.15
N SER A 149 32.85 -0.59 13.92
CA SER A 149 32.38 -0.33 15.29
C SER A 149 33.55 -0.08 16.24
N ALA A 150 33.43 0.93 17.11
CA ALA A 150 34.35 1.12 18.20
C ALA A 150 34.07 0.10 19.31
N SER A 151 35.13 -0.26 20.07
CA SER A 151 35.01 -1.19 21.21
C SER A 151 33.98 -0.74 22.25
N THR A 152 33.82 0.57 22.44
CA THR A 152 32.81 1.15 23.32
C THR A 152 31.39 0.83 22.85
N GLU A 153 31.12 0.89 21.54
CA GLU A 153 29.79 0.57 20.95
C GLU A 153 29.47 -0.91 21.12
N GLN A 154 30.47 -1.78 20.88
CA GLN A 154 30.34 -3.21 21.07
C GLN A 154 29.99 -3.54 22.52
N GLN A 155 30.68 -2.90 23.48
CA GLN A 155 30.42 -3.11 24.91
C GLN A 155 29.02 -2.59 25.34
N LEU A 156 28.62 -1.42 24.89
CA LEU A 156 27.29 -0.88 25.21
C LEU A 156 26.17 -1.73 24.62
N LEU A 157 26.30 -2.20 23.38
CA LEU A 157 25.30 -3.05 22.78
C LEU A 157 25.26 -4.44 23.44
N LEU A 158 26.43 -5.01 23.79
CA LEU A 158 26.52 -6.26 24.54
C LEU A 158 25.88 -6.13 25.93
N GLN A 159 26.11 -5.03 26.64
CA GLN A 159 25.47 -4.74 27.93
C GLN A 159 23.94 -4.70 27.80
N LEU A 160 23.43 -4.08 26.74
CA LEU A 160 21.99 -4.06 26.46
C LEU A 160 21.44 -5.46 26.15
N VAL A 161 22.16 -6.26 25.36
CA VAL A 161 21.80 -7.67 25.08
C VAL A 161 21.74 -8.49 26.37
N GLN A 162 22.76 -8.38 27.22
CA GLN A 162 22.82 -9.10 28.49
C GLN A 162 21.65 -8.71 29.41
N ALA A 163 21.30 -7.42 29.45
CA ALA A 163 20.17 -6.92 30.22
C ALA A 163 18.82 -7.44 29.69
N LEU A 164 18.66 -7.59 28.37
CA LEU A 164 17.41 -8.04 27.76
C LEU A 164 17.31 -9.58 27.63
N SER A 165 18.41 -10.32 27.71
CA SER A 165 18.43 -11.78 27.54
C SER A 165 17.46 -12.56 28.44
N PRO A 166 17.28 -12.23 29.73
CA PRO A 166 16.33 -12.96 30.58
C PRO A 166 14.88 -12.81 30.12
N VAL A 167 14.56 -11.68 29.50
CA VAL A 167 13.21 -11.39 29.00
C VAL A 167 13.00 -11.97 27.61
N ALA A 168 14.06 -12.02 26.81
CA ALA A 168 14.03 -12.59 25.47
C ALA A 168 13.48 -14.02 25.46
N GLU A 169 13.91 -14.87 26.39
CA GLU A 169 13.42 -16.24 26.51
C GLU A 169 11.93 -16.30 26.89
N ALA A 170 11.46 -15.39 27.73
CA ALA A 170 10.05 -15.31 28.13
C ALA A 170 9.15 -14.79 26.99
N THR A 171 9.64 -13.86 26.15
CA THR A 171 8.90 -13.31 25.02
C THR A 171 8.64 -14.34 23.92
N ARG A 172 9.53 -15.30 23.70
CA ARG A 172 9.36 -16.39 22.73
C ARG A 172 8.08 -17.22 22.92
N LYS A 173 7.53 -17.24 24.13
CA LYS A 173 6.33 -18.01 24.48
C LYS A 173 5.03 -17.21 24.34
N GLN A 174 5.11 -15.92 24.10
CA GLN A 174 3.95 -15.05 24.07
C GLN A 174 3.87 -14.27 22.76
N PRO A 175 2.83 -14.45 21.92
CA PRO A 175 2.69 -13.70 20.69
C PRO A 175 2.43 -12.22 20.99
N THR A 176 2.90 -11.34 20.10
CA THR A 176 2.62 -9.90 20.17
C THR A 176 1.11 -9.66 20.12
N PRO A 177 0.52 -8.92 21.08
CA PRO A 177 -0.94 -8.77 21.18
C PRO A 177 -1.59 -8.11 19.96
N PHE A 178 -0.81 -7.37 19.17
CA PHE A 178 -1.28 -6.68 17.96
C PHE A 178 -1.02 -7.43 16.65
N PHE A 179 -0.38 -8.61 16.68
CA PHE A 179 0.02 -9.35 15.46
C PHE A 179 -1.12 -9.55 14.47
N TRP A 180 -2.26 -10.09 14.93
CA TRP A 180 -3.41 -10.35 14.07
C TRP A 180 -4.05 -9.07 13.53
N ARG A 181 -4.00 -7.98 14.31
CA ARG A 181 -4.51 -6.66 13.87
C ARG A 181 -3.65 -6.09 12.76
N TYR A 182 -2.32 -6.15 12.89
CA TYR A 182 -1.39 -5.73 11.84
C TYR A 182 -1.57 -6.54 10.57
N LEU A 183 -1.60 -7.86 10.67
CA LEU A 183 -1.78 -8.75 9.53
C LEU A 183 -3.10 -8.46 8.79
N THR A 184 -4.18 -8.23 9.53
CA THR A 184 -5.50 -7.89 8.94
C THR A 184 -5.45 -6.57 8.18
N ILE A 185 -4.86 -5.53 8.78
CA ILE A 185 -4.74 -4.21 8.14
C ILE A 185 -3.90 -4.31 6.87
N GLU A 186 -2.73 -4.93 6.95
CA GLU A 186 -1.86 -5.13 5.79
C GLU A 186 -2.57 -5.92 4.69
N ALA A 187 -3.22 -7.03 5.03
CA ALA A 187 -3.95 -7.84 4.05
C ALA A 187 -5.05 -7.03 3.31
N VAL A 188 -5.79 -6.19 4.03
CA VAL A 188 -6.82 -5.32 3.44
C VAL A 188 -6.19 -4.25 2.55
N VAL A 189 -5.19 -3.53 3.04
CA VAL A 189 -4.53 -2.45 2.30
C VAL A 189 -3.85 -2.96 1.04
N TRP A 190 -3.08 -4.04 1.14
CA TRP A 190 -2.44 -4.68 -0.02
C TRP A 190 -3.44 -5.35 -0.96
N GLY A 191 -4.55 -5.88 -0.44
CA GLY A 191 -5.65 -6.39 -1.26
C GLY A 191 -6.26 -5.30 -2.14
N ILE A 192 -6.55 -4.12 -1.57
CA ILE A 192 -7.05 -2.96 -2.31
C ILE A 192 -6.01 -2.48 -3.33
N PHE A 193 -4.73 -2.41 -2.96
CA PHE A 193 -3.65 -2.03 -3.86
C PHE A 193 -3.50 -3.01 -5.03
N GLY A 194 -3.59 -4.31 -4.77
CA GLY A 194 -3.59 -5.35 -5.80
C GLY A 194 -4.77 -5.23 -6.76
N TYR A 195 -5.97 -4.97 -6.24
CA TYR A 195 -7.16 -4.72 -7.05
C TYR A 195 -7.00 -3.46 -7.93
N ALA A 196 -6.44 -2.38 -7.39
CA ALA A 196 -6.13 -1.18 -8.15
C ALA A 196 -5.15 -1.45 -9.31
N GLY A 197 -4.15 -2.30 -9.08
CA GLY A 197 -3.23 -2.74 -10.12
C GLY A 197 -3.93 -3.49 -11.27
N VAL A 198 -4.91 -4.33 -10.94
CA VAL A 198 -5.75 -5.02 -11.96
C VAL A 198 -6.59 -4.01 -12.73
N ALA A 199 -7.27 -3.11 -12.02
CA ALA A 199 -8.10 -2.06 -12.62
C ALA A 199 -7.28 -1.18 -13.58
N PHE A 200 -6.09 -0.78 -13.17
CA PHE A 200 -5.17 -0.03 -14.02
C PHE A 200 -4.75 -0.83 -15.28
N ALA A 201 -4.43 -2.10 -15.12
CA ALA A 201 -4.06 -2.96 -16.25
C ALA A 201 -5.22 -3.14 -17.23
N GLU A 202 -6.44 -3.35 -16.75
CA GLU A 202 -7.64 -3.43 -17.59
C GLU A 202 -7.87 -2.13 -18.35
N TYR A 203 -7.81 -0.98 -17.67
CA TYR A 203 -7.93 0.32 -18.32
C TYR A 203 -6.87 0.56 -19.39
N TYR A 204 -5.61 0.21 -19.10
CA TYR A 204 -4.50 0.47 -20.01
C TYR A 204 -4.46 -0.47 -21.23
N PHE A 205 -4.73 -1.76 -21.02
CA PHE A 205 -4.59 -2.78 -22.07
C PHE A 205 -5.88 -3.07 -22.84
N VAL A 206 -7.04 -2.96 -22.18
CA VAL A 206 -8.33 -3.24 -22.82
C VAL A 206 -8.93 -1.96 -23.42
N GLY A 207 -8.69 -0.80 -22.82
CA GLY A 207 -8.92 0.52 -23.42
C GLY A 207 -10.37 0.84 -23.81
N THR A 208 -11.34 0.08 -23.35
CA THR A 208 -12.74 0.31 -23.69
C THR A 208 -13.44 1.14 -22.62
N ASP A 209 -13.73 2.39 -22.96
CA ASP A 209 -14.65 3.20 -22.17
C ASP A 209 -16.09 2.79 -22.50
N TYR A 210 -16.74 2.12 -21.56
CA TYR A 210 -18.10 1.63 -21.74
C TYR A 210 -19.19 2.65 -21.33
N HIS A 211 -18.82 3.79 -20.78
CA HIS A 211 -19.76 4.77 -20.24
C HIS A 211 -20.04 5.93 -21.22
N LEU A 212 -21.28 6.40 -21.22
CA LEU A 212 -21.66 7.58 -22.01
C LEU A 212 -21.00 8.85 -21.45
N ASP A 213 -20.88 8.92 -20.12
CA ASP A 213 -20.27 10.03 -19.40
C ASP A 213 -19.20 9.52 -18.42
N SER A 214 -17.99 9.38 -18.92
CA SER A 214 -16.84 8.95 -18.11
C SER A 214 -16.50 9.95 -17.01
N THR A 215 -16.86 11.24 -17.18
CA THR A 215 -16.58 12.28 -16.17
C THR A 215 -17.42 12.04 -14.93
N THR A 216 -18.72 11.78 -15.10
CA THR A 216 -19.62 11.48 -13.99
C THR A 216 -19.23 10.19 -13.29
N VAL A 217 -18.81 9.15 -14.03
CA VAL A 217 -18.31 7.90 -13.43
C VAL A 217 -17.04 8.16 -12.61
N LEU A 218 -16.11 8.96 -13.15
CA LEU A 218 -14.88 9.34 -12.44
C LEU A 218 -15.20 10.10 -11.16
N GLN A 219 -16.07 11.09 -11.21
CA GLN A 219 -16.45 11.88 -10.04
C GLN A 219 -17.12 11.01 -8.97
N THR A 220 -18.09 10.16 -9.36
CA THR A 220 -18.75 9.24 -8.46
C THR A 220 -17.77 8.26 -7.82
N GLY A 221 -16.86 7.70 -8.61
CA GLY A 221 -15.81 6.81 -8.14
C GLY A 221 -14.84 7.48 -7.17
N LEU A 222 -14.45 8.73 -7.42
CA LEU A 222 -13.59 9.49 -6.52
C LEU A 222 -14.29 9.81 -5.20
N VAL A 223 -15.55 10.24 -5.23
CA VAL A 223 -16.33 10.48 -4.00
C VAL A 223 -16.48 9.20 -3.18
N ALA A 224 -16.83 8.08 -3.82
CA ALA A 224 -16.89 6.79 -3.16
C ALA A 224 -15.53 6.40 -2.54
N SER A 225 -14.42 6.62 -3.25
CA SER A 225 -13.07 6.38 -2.77
C SER A 225 -12.72 7.20 -1.54
N MET A 226 -13.11 8.49 -1.51
CA MET A 226 -12.86 9.36 -0.35
C MET A 226 -13.63 8.89 0.89
N LEU A 227 -14.87 8.46 0.72
CA LEU A 227 -15.66 7.90 1.81
C LEU A 227 -15.06 6.59 2.35
N VAL A 228 -14.67 5.68 1.45
CA VAL A 228 -14.01 4.42 1.83
C VAL A 228 -12.67 4.70 2.52
N PHE A 229 -11.88 5.66 2.02
CA PHE A 229 -10.64 6.08 2.66
C PHE A 229 -10.87 6.56 4.09
N ALA A 230 -11.83 7.44 4.30
CA ALA A 230 -12.14 7.97 5.64
C ALA A 230 -12.57 6.86 6.60
N VAL A 231 -13.42 5.94 6.16
CA VAL A 231 -13.89 4.80 6.96
C VAL A 231 -12.72 3.85 7.28
N LEU A 232 -11.91 3.49 6.27
CA LEU A 232 -10.75 2.61 6.48
C LEU A 232 -9.73 3.24 7.44
N MET A 233 -9.42 4.53 7.28
CA MET A 233 -8.49 5.22 8.18
C MET A 233 -9.01 5.26 9.61
N LEU A 234 -10.31 5.52 9.81
CA LEU A 234 -10.92 5.46 11.13
C LEU A 234 -10.81 4.04 11.74
N LEU A 235 -11.10 3.00 10.96
CA LEU A 235 -11.00 1.61 11.42
C LEU A 235 -9.54 1.24 11.74
N ILE A 236 -8.58 1.63 10.92
CA ILE A 236 -7.14 1.40 11.15
C ILE A 236 -6.73 2.08 12.46
N MET A 237 -7.09 3.34 12.68
CA MET A 237 -6.79 4.07 13.90
C MET A 237 -7.40 3.40 15.14
N LEU A 238 -8.65 2.93 15.05
CA LEU A 238 -9.31 2.22 16.15
C LEU A 238 -8.66 0.87 16.46
N LEU A 239 -8.28 0.11 15.43
CA LEU A 239 -7.63 -1.20 15.59
C LEU A 239 -6.20 -1.07 16.15
N LEU A 240 -5.50 0.00 15.80
CA LEU A 240 -4.13 0.26 16.26
C LEU A 240 -4.05 1.07 17.56
N ARG A 241 -5.19 1.46 18.12
CA ARG A 241 -5.20 2.20 19.36
C ARG A 241 -4.48 1.44 20.48
N GLY A 242 -3.50 2.10 21.09
CA GLY A 242 -2.67 1.50 22.13
C GLY A 242 -1.39 0.83 21.63
N SER A 243 -1.15 0.79 20.31
CA SER A 243 0.11 0.30 19.75
C SER A 243 1.13 1.43 19.59
N SER A 244 2.37 1.18 19.99
CA SER A 244 3.48 2.12 19.79
C SER A 244 3.91 2.23 18.32
N ARG A 245 3.70 1.19 17.52
CA ARG A 245 4.08 1.12 16.10
C ARG A 245 3.01 1.60 15.13
N SER A 246 1.87 2.07 15.65
CA SER A 246 0.70 2.49 14.86
C SER A 246 1.03 3.55 13.81
N HIS A 247 1.93 4.51 14.11
CA HIS A 247 2.30 5.58 13.19
C HIS A 247 2.94 5.07 11.88
N GLN A 248 3.75 4.00 11.94
CA GLN A 248 4.38 3.42 10.76
C GLN A 248 3.34 2.79 9.84
N ILE A 249 2.44 1.99 10.40
CA ILE A 249 1.37 1.30 9.67
C ILE A 249 0.36 2.30 9.12
N VAL A 250 -0.01 3.32 9.90
CA VAL A 250 -0.91 4.39 9.44
C VAL A 250 -0.29 5.14 8.26
N THR A 251 0.99 5.51 8.34
CA THR A 251 1.68 6.22 7.25
C THR A 251 1.75 5.38 5.98
N GLU A 252 2.14 4.11 6.08
CA GLU A 252 2.16 3.18 4.95
C GLU A 252 0.77 3.01 4.35
N SER A 253 -0.25 2.80 5.19
CA SER A 253 -1.65 2.67 4.75
C SER A 253 -2.16 3.91 4.04
N VAL A 254 -1.86 5.11 4.54
CA VAL A 254 -2.23 6.38 3.89
C VAL A 254 -1.66 6.45 2.49
N VAL A 255 -0.36 6.21 2.33
CA VAL A 255 0.31 6.29 1.02
C VAL A 255 -0.28 5.28 0.04
N LEU A 256 -0.41 4.01 0.45
CA LEU A 256 -0.95 2.96 -0.42
C LEU A 256 -2.41 3.20 -0.79
N LEU A 257 -3.25 3.59 0.17
CA LEU A 257 -4.68 3.83 -0.09
C LEU A 257 -4.93 5.09 -0.92
N LEU A 258 -4.15 6.17 -0.76
CA LEU A 258 -4.25 7.36 -1.62
C LEU A 258 -3.93 7.05 -3.08
N LEU A 259 -3.04 6.11 -3.34
CA LEU A 259 -2.72 5.66 -4.70
C LEU A 259 -3.75 4.66 -5.25
N ALA A 260 -4.22 3.76 -4.42
CA ALA A 260 -5.04 2.64 -4.85
C ALA A 260 -6.54 2.96 -4.96
N LEU A 261 -7.10 3.68 -3.99
CA LEU A 261 -8.55 3.90 -3.91
C LEU A 261 -9.14 4.67 -5.10
N PRO A 262 -8.51 5.72 -5.66
CA PRO A 262 -9.05 6.40 -6.83
C PRO A 262 -9.29 5.45 -8.00
N LEU A 263 -8.32 4.59 -8.30
CA LEU A 263 -8.43 3.60 -9.38
C LEU A 263 -9.45 2.50 -9.05
N SER A 264 -9.35 1.96 -7.83
CA SER A 264 -10.27 0.91 -7.35
C SER A 264 -11.71 1.37 -7.30
N GLY A 265 -11.95 2.60 -6.84
CA GLY A 265 -13.30 3.13 -6.69
C GLY A 265 -13.99 3.40 -8.02
N VAL A 266 -13.27 3.95 -8.99
CA VAL A 266 -13.80 4.16 -10.35
C VAL A 266 -14.16 2.81 -10.99
N GLN A 267 -13.26 1.82 -10.89
CA GLN A 267 -13.52 0.49 -11.43
C GLN A 267 -14.69 -0.19 -10.72
N LEU A 268 -14.74 -0.12 -9.39
CA LEU A 268 -15.83 -0.72 -8.60
C LEU A 268 -17.19 -0.10 -8.94
N VAL A 269 -17.25 1.23 -9.05
CA VAL A 269 -18.48 1.95 -9.45
C VAL A 269 -18.92 1.51 -10.84
N SER A 270 -17.99 1.42 -11.80
CA SER A 270 -18.23 0.94 -13.14
C SER A 270 -18.77 -0.50 -13.15
N ASP A 271 -18.12 -1.40 -12.40
CA ASP A 271 -18.51 -2.82 -12.34
C ASP A 271 -19.86 -3.02 -11.67
N LEU A 272 -20.13 -2.35 -10.54
CA LEU A 272 -21.43 -2.39 -9.88
C LEU A 272 -22.53 -1.86 -10.78
N ASN A 273 -22.27 -0.71 -11.42
CA ASN A 273 -23.22 -0.08 -12.32
C ASN A 273 -23.64 -1.00 -13.48
N ARG A 274 -22.69 -1.77 -14.04
CA ARG A 274 -22.95 -2.70 -15.15
C ARG A 274 -23.52 -4.03 -14.70
N ASN A 275 -22.93 -4.64 -13.68
CA ASN A 275 -23.27 -6.02 -13.28
C ASN A 275 -24.60 -6.13 -12.58
N GLN A 276 -25.04 -5.06 -11.89
CA GLN A 276 -26.34 -5.02 -11.21
C GLN A 276 -27.46 -4.45 -12.09
N ASP A 277 -27.13 -3.96 -13.30
CA ASP A 277 -28.12 -3.37 -14.21
C ASP A 277 -29.00 -4.42 -14.87
N GLN A 278 -30.25 -4.53 -14.44
CA GLN A 278 -31.29 -5.41 -14.97
C GLN A 278 -32.27 -4.66 -15.90
N ALA A 279 -32.06 -3.37 -16.13
CA ALA A 279 -32.95 -2.56 -16.95
C ALA A 279 -32.93 -2.98 -18.43
N THR A 280 -34.01 -2.64 -19.15
CA THR A 280 -34.11 -2.85 -20.60
C THR A 280 -33.14 -1.93 -21.34
N ALA A 281 -32.44 -2.47 -22.30
CA ALA A 281 -31.54 -1.67 -23.13
C ALA A 281 -32.34 -0.89 -24.19
N GLU A 282 -31.94 0.34 -24.46
CA GLU A 282 -32.42 1.13 -25.59
C GLU A 282 -31.44 1.04 -26.76
N MET A 283 -32.00 1.00 -27.97
CA MET A 283 -31.23 0.91 -29.22
C MET A 283 -31.37 2.20 -29.99
N VAL A 284 -30.24 2.76 -30.42
CA VAL A 284 -30.23 3.96 -31.24
C VAL A 284 -29.25 3.82 -32.39
N LEU A 285 -29.64 4.30 -33.57
CA LEU A 285 -28.80 4.40 -34.75
C LEU A 285 -28.33 5.86 -34.93
N VAL A 286 -27.03 6.08 -34.95
CA VAL A 286 -26.45 7.41 -35.09
C VAL A 286 -25.56 7.46 -36.35
N PRO A 287 -25.77 8.40 -37.29
CA PRO A 287 -24.96 8.51 -38.49
C PRO A 287 -23.49 8.83 -38.15
N ILE A 288 -22.58 8.15 -38.82
CA ILE A 288 -21.14 8.39 -38.70
C ILE A 288 -20.78 9.56 -39.61
N LYS A 289 -20.23 10.62 -39.00
CA LYS A 289 -19.80 11.83 -39.73
C LYS A 289 -18.36 11.73 -40.25
N ASP A 290 -17.48 11.14 -39.42
CA ASP A 290 -16.05 11.03 -39.74
C ASP A 290 -15.41 9.96 -38.86
N LYS A 291 -14.22 9.52 -39.23
CA LYS A 291 -13.42 8.57 -38.46
C LYS A 291 -11.96 8.96 -38.47
N ARG A 292 -11.26 8.72 -37.33
CA ARG A 292 -9.86 9.11 -37.16
C ARG A 292 -9.12 8.11 -36.28
N ILE A 293 -7.86 7.83 -36.63
CA ILE A 293 -6.93 7.12 -35.77
C ILE A 293 -6.15 8.16 -34.94
N ALA A 294 -6.19 8.02 -33.62
CA ALA A 294 -5.36 8.80 -32.71
C ALA A 294 -4.12 7.99 -32.36
N THR A 295 -3.03 8.28 -33.06
CA THR A 295 -1.73 7.64 -32.75
C THR A 295 -1.24 8.11 -31.38
N ARG A 296 -1.01 7.18 -30.48
CA ARG A 296 -0.50 7.42 -29.13
C ARG A 296 0.99 7.17 -29.08
N ARG A 297 1.77 8.07 -28.47
CA ARG A 297 3.22 7.91 -28.30
C ARG A 297 3.59 6.69 -27.44
N ARG A 298 2.70 6.29 -26.53
CA ARG A 298 2.82 5.09 -25.69
C ARG A 298 1.44 4.45 -25.58
N GLY A 299 1.36 3.14 -25.80
CA GLY A 299 0.12 2.36 -25.79
C GLY A 299 -0.48 2.14 -27.18
N PRO A 300 -1.60 1.40 -27.26
CA PRO A 300 -2.29 1.12 -28.53
C PRO A 300 -2.93 2.38 -29.11
N ASP A 301 -3.04 2.45 -30.44
CA ASP A 301 -3.72 3.53 -31.14
C ASP A 301 -5.20 3.59 -30.74
N GLY A 302 -5.74 4.82 -30.62
CA GLY A 302 -7.15 5.04 -30.37
C GLY A 302 -7.95 5.13 -31.68
N TYR A 303 -9.01 4.35 -31.79
CA TYR A 303 -9.90 4.34 -32.95
C TYR A 303 -11.15 5.18 -32.66
N ILE A 304 -11.28 6.35 -33.28
CA ILE A 304 -12.29 7.36 -32.97
C ILE A 304 -13.31 7.49 -34.10
N LEU A 305 -14.60 7.44 -33.73
CA LEU A 305 -15.71 7.79 -34.60
C LEU A 305 -16.31 9.13 -34.16
N TYR A 306 -16.58 9.99 -35.14
CA TYR A 306 -17.34 11.23 -34.95
C TYR A 306 -18.78 10.99 -35.42
N LEU A 307 -19.74 11.31 -34.57
CA LEU A 307 -21.17 11.10 -34.79
C LEU A 307 -21.87 12.40 -35.17
N SER A 308 -22.84 12.29 -36.07
CA SER A 308 -23.73 13.41 -36.43
C SER A 308 -24.93 13.45 -35.50
N THR A 309 -25.19 14.58 -34.89
CA THR A 309 -26.42 14.86 -34.12
C THR A 309 -26.87 13.74 -33.20
N PRO A 310 -26.02 13.27 -32.28
CA PRO A 310 -26.41 12.16 -31.39
C PRO A 310 -27.57 12.59 -30.48
N PRO A 311 -28.58 11.73 -30.27
CA PRO A 311 -29.71 12.02 -29.38
C PRO A 311 -29.31 12.00 -27.90
N ARG A 312 -30.22 12.41 -27.03
CA ARG A 312 -30.16 12.16 -25.60
C ARG A 312 -30.78 10.80 -25.28
N LEU A 313 -30.14 10.05 -24.41
CA LEU A 313 -30.65 8.83 -23.83
C LEU A 313 -30.46 8.88 -22.32
N PHE A 314 -31.48 8.50 -21.56
CA PHE A 314 -31.45 8.51 -20.09
C PHE A 314 -30.94 9.85 -19.52
N ASP A 315 -31.46 10.97 -20.05
CA ASP A 315 -31.06 12.34 -19.72
C ASP A 315 -29.57 12.70 -19.99
N THR A 316 -28.82 11.76 -20.56
CA THR A 316 -27.42 11.94 -20.90
C THR A 316 -27.25 12.18 -22.42
N GLN A 317 -26.45 13.17 -22.80
CA GLN A 317 -26.09 13.41 -24.19
C GLN A 317 -25.10 12.36 -24.67
N ILE A 318 -25.41 11.61 -25.71
CA ILE A 318 -24.43 10.72 -26.36
C ILE A 318 -23.27 11.59 -26.86
N PRO A 319 -21.99 11.23 -26.57
CA PRO A 319 -20.83 11.98 -27.01
C PRO A 319 -20.76 12.04 -28.56
N ARG A 320 -20.38 13.19 -29.10
CA ARG A 320 -20.12 13.33 -30.56
C ARG A 320 -18.85 12.57 -31.00
N LYS A 321 -18.01 12.19 -30.06
CA LYS A 321 -16.75 11.51 -30.28
C LYS A 321 -16.74 10.25 -29.40
N ILE A 322 -16.65 9.08 -30.04
CA ILE A 322 -16.63 7.79 -29.33
C ILE A 322 -15.38 7.02 -29.74
N GLU A 323 -14.65 6.50 -28.78
CA GLU A 323 -13.59 5.55 -29.03
C GLU A 323 -14.18 4.13 -29.16
N VAL A 324 -13.79 3.41 -30.21
CA VAL A 324 -14.33 2.08 -30.53
C VAL A 324 -13.19 1.07 -30.74
N SER A 325 -13.52 -0.22 -30.74
CA SER A 325 -12.54 -1.25 -31.07
C SER A 325 -12.07 -1.14 -32.52
N SER A 326 -10.85 -1.62 -32.82
CA SER A 326 -10.31 -1.70 -34.20
C SER A 326 -11.30 -2.38 -35.14
N ALA A 327 -11.94 -3.47 -34.70
CA ALA A 327 -12.92 -4.22 -35.51
C ALA A 327 -14.13 -3.35 -35.93
N ILE A 328 -14.66 -2.53 -35.03
CA ILE A 328 -15.75 -1.60 -35.34
C ILE A 328 -15.26 -0.48 -36.26
N TYR A 329 -14.09 0.06 -35.99
CA TYR A 329 -13.49 1.14 -36.78
C TYR A 329 -13.29 0.75 -38.24
N HIS A 330 -12.79 -0.46 -38.52
CA HIS A 330 -12.58 -0.93 -39.90
C HIS A 330 -13.88 -1.19 -40.65
N LYS A 331 -14.98 -1.53 -39.96
CA LYS A 331 -16.33 -1.68 -40.55
C LYS A 331 -17.00 -0.34 -40.79
N ALA A 332 -16.61 0.72 -40.06
CA ALA A 332 -17.23 2.03 -40.10
C ALA A 332 -16.86 2.81 -41.37
N ALA A 333 -17.86 3.50 -41.95
CA ALA A 333 -17.71 4.42 -43.07
C ALA A 333 -18.72 5.58 -42.91
N VAL A 334 -18.50 6.69 -43.63
CA VAL A 334 -19.36 7.89 -43.53
C VAL A 334 -20.80 7.63 -44.03
N ASP A 335 -20.98 6.64 -44.89
CA ASP A 335 -22.27 6.17 -45.43
C ASP A 335 -23.00 5.16 -44.52
N LYS A 336 -22.52 4.95 -43.31
CA LYS A 336 -23.06 3.98 -42.36
C LYS A 336 -23.54 4.62 -41.07
N GLN A 337 -24.29 3.86 -40.30
CA GLN A 337 -24.76 4.24 -38.97
C GLN A 337 -24.11 3.36 -37.90
N LEU A 338 -23.83 3.94 -36.75
CA LEU A 338 -23.39 3.23 -35.56
C LEU A 338 -24.64 2.86 -34.74
N LEU A 339 -24.88 1.55 -34.56
CA LEU A 339 -25.84 1.05 -33.60
C LEU A 339 -25.24 1.10 -32.21
N LEU A 340 -25.88 1.81 -31.31
CA LEU A 340 -25.57 1.86 -29.90
C LEU A 340 -26.70 1.16 -29.13
N VAL A 341 -26.36 0.14 -28.37
CA VAL A 341 -27.25 -0.52 -27.41
C VAL A 341 -26.83 -0.02 -26.03
N VAL A 342 -27.67 0.80 -25.42
CA VAL A 342 -27.36 1.54 -24.20
C VAL A 342 -28.27 1.09 -23.08
N LYS A 343 -27.73 0.93 -21.92
CA LYS A 343 -28.46 0.66 -20.67
C LYS A 343 -28.33 1.83 -19.71
N PRO A 344 -29.34 2.08 -18.82
CA PRO A 344 -29.30 3.22 -17.90
C PRO A 344 -28.25 3.07 -16.79
N GLY A 345 -27.83 1.84 -16.47
CA GLY A 345 -26.96 1.55 -15.36
C GLY A 345 -27.70 1.49 -14.02
N TRP A 346 -27.26 0.61 -13.12
CA TRP A 346 -27.87 0.46 -11.79
C TRP A 346 -27.73 1.74 -10.93
N LEU A 347 -26.63 2.46 -11.08
CA LEU A 347 -26.37 3.74 -10.41
C LEU A 347 -26.87 4.95 -11.20
N GLY A 348 -27.62 4.75 -12.30
CA GLY A 348 -28.03 5.81 -13.18
C GLY A 348 -26.91 6.38 -14.04
N LEU A 349 -25.84 5.62 -14.27
CA LEU A 349 -24.69 5.96 -15.12
C LEU A 349 -24.81 5.20 -16.44
N PRO A 350 -25.34 5.80 -17.52
CA PRO A 350 -25.61 5.07 -18.77
C PRO A 350 -24.32 4.52 -19.40
N TRP A 351 -24.44 3.29 -19.95
CA TRP A 351 -23.28 2.57 -20.49
C TRP A 351 -23.61 1.80 -21.76
N TYR A 352 -22.61 1.59 -22.62
CA TYR A 352 -22.74 0.85 -23.87
C TYR A 352 -22.65 -0.66 -23.60
N GLN A 353 -23.75 -1.37 -23.83
CA GLN A 353 -23.78 -2.82 -23.77
C GLN A 353 -23.18 -3.42 -25.04
N ARG A 354 -23.48 -2.80 -26.20
CA ARG A 354 -23.01 -3.27 -27.51
C ARG A 354 -22.93 -2.08 -28.48
N MET A 355 -21.95 -2.16 -29.36
CA MET A 355 -21.79 -1.29 -30.54
C MET A 355 -21.66 -2.15 -31.78
N ASP A 356 -22.29 -1.74 -32.89
CA ASP A 356 -22.14 -2.39 -34.19
C ASP A 356 -22.32 -1.38 -35.32
N VAL A 357 -21.96 -1.74 -36.56
CA VAL A 357 -22.05 -0.84 -37.72
C VAL A 357 -23.08 -1.38 -38.70
N TYR A 358 -24.01 -0.52 -39.11
CA TYR A 358 -25.08 -0.84 -40.05
C TYR A 358 -25.04 0.07 -41.28
N PRO A 359 -25.60 -0.35 -42.44
CA PRO A 359 -25.83 0.49 -43.59
C PRO A 359 -26.69 1.70 -43.24
N GLN A 360 -26.49 2.85 -43.90
CA GLN A 360 -27.21 4.09 -43.59
C GLN A 360 -28.74 4.01 -43.68
N HIS A 361 -29.26 3.11 -44.51
CA HIS A 361 -30.71 2.91 -44.72
C HIS A 361 -31.30 1.77 -43.87
N ALA A 362 -30.56 1.24 -42.94
CA ALA A 362 -31.10 0.20 -42.05
C ALA A 362 -32.13 0.83 -41.09
N GLN A 363 -33.36 0.35 -41.17
CA GLN A 363 -34.41 0.68 -40.18
C GLN A 363 -34.38 -0.37 -39.08
N LEU A 364 -34.44 0.08 -37.83
CA LEU A 364 -34.64 -0.82 -36.68
C LEU A 364 -36.01 -1.48 -36.82
N ARG A 365 -36.05 -2.75 -37.18
CA ARG A 365 -37.28 -3.56 -36.98
C ARG A 365 -37.49 -3.69 -35.48
N GLN A 366 -38.48 -2.97 -34.94
CA GLN A 366 -38.95 -3.19 -33.59
C GLN A 366 -39.42 -4.66 -33.48
N ARG A 367 -38.70 -5.44 -32.67
CA ARG A 367 -39.18 -6.78 -32.25
C ARG A 367 -39.65 -6.69 -30.82
#